data_94871e77dad0f1528e1cde1caffcaac8
#
_entry.id   94871e77dad0f1528e1cde1caffcaac8
#
_cell.length_a   1.000
_cell.length_b   1.000
_cell.length_c   1.000
_cell.angle_alpha   90.00
_cell.angle_beta   90.00
_cell.angle_gamma   90.00
#
_symmetry.space_group_name_H-M   'P 1'
#
loop_
_entity.id
_entity.type
_entity.pdbx_description
1 polymer ?
#
loop_
_entity_poly.entity_id
_entity_poly.type
_entity_poly.pdbx_seq_one_letter_code
_entity_poly.pdbx_strand_id
1 'polypeptide(L)'
;MDYKDSAEETKQKLKTVSSTFCLAKWNMVSMHLTNGKTHSCYHPPTHDIPLERLSENPGLLHNTPQKIEERAMMRKGERPAGCSYCWRIEDAGHTSDRHYRSSEWWNSPDFEKIATNKSLDKTITPAYVEVNFNQACNFKCVYCSPHLSTSWQEEAEKYGAYILKDAAHNHLGALTDYGLMPKKVSQKENPYVEAFWKWWPELYKTLKIFRMTGGEPLMDNNTFKVLDYVYHHPNPDLELSITSNLCPPKQELFDKF
;
A
#
# COMPACT_ATOMS: atom_id res chain seq x y z
N MET A 1 12.00 13.48 11.57
CA MET A 1 10.70 12.89 11.87
C MET A 1 10.54 12.86 13.37
N ASP A 2 9.71 13.71 13.93
CA ASP A 2 9.46 13.69 15.35
C ASP A 2 8.45 12.57 15.64
N TYR A 3 8.94 11.46 16.18
CA TYR A 3 8.07 10.44 16.75
C TYR A 3 7.38 11.03 17.97
N LYS A 4 6.04 11.04 17.96
CA LYS A 4 5.28 11.63 19.08
C LYS A 4 5.40 10.81 20.37
N ASP A 5 5.57 9.48 20.21
CA ASP A 5 5.76 8.54 21.31
C ASP A 5 6.96 7.63 20.98
N SER A 6 7.71 7.16 21.96
CA SER A 6 8.70 6.10 21.73
C SER A 6 8.01 4.79 21.33
N ALA A 7 8.70 3.90 20.64
CA ALA A 7 8.17 2.60 20.28
C ALA A 7 7.78 1.76 21.52
N GLU A 8 8.49 1.93 22.65
CA GLU A 8 8.18 1.22 23.90
C GLU A 8 6.92 1.79 24.59
N GLU A 9 6.76 3.12 24.65
CA GLU A 9 5.52 3.75 25.13
C GLU A 9 4.34 3.32 24.30
N THR A 10 4.49 3.33 22.96
CA THR A 10 3.46 2.86 22.03
C THR A 10 3.12 1.40 22.27
N LYS A 11 4.10 0.53 22.49
CA LYS A 11 3.87 -0.87 22.85
C LYS A 11 3.00 -1.04 24.08
N GLN A 12 3.24 -0.27 25.13
CA GLN A 12 2.40 -0.29 26.32
C GLN A 12 0.99 0.24 26.04
N LYS A 13 0.88 1.31 25.25
CA LYS A 13 -0.38 1.90 24.82
C LYS A 13 -1.23 0.91 24.01
N LEU A 14 -0.65 0.23 23.03
CA LEU A 14 -1.34 -0.79 22.22
C LEU A 14 -1.87 -1.95 23.07
N LYS A 15 -1.12 -2.38 24.10
CA LYS A 15 -1.51 -3.45 25.03
C LYS A 15 -2.78 -3.13 25.82
N THR A 16 -3.14 -1.86 26.01
CA THR A 16 -4.40 -1.50 26.69
C THR A 16 -5.63 -1.94 25.87
N VAL A 17 -5.50 -2.14 24.58
CA VAL A 17 -6.55 -2.70 23.71
C VAL A 17 -6.41 -4.22 23.62
N SER A 18 -5.23 -4.69 23.20
CA SER A 18 -4.87 -6.12 23.20
C SER A 18 -3.37 -6.30 22.96
N SER A 19 -2.84 -7.50 23.24
CA SER A 19 -1.44 -7.84 23.01
C SER A 19 -1.02 -7.81 21.55
N THR A 20 -1.97 -7.87 20.61
CA THR A 20 -1.71 -7.95 19.16
C THR A 20 -2.19 -6.74 18.37
N PHE A 21 -2.74 -5.73 19.06
CA PHE A 21 -3.29 -4.54 18.42
C PHE A 21 -2.22 -3.74 17.63
N CYS A 22 -2.57 -3.23 16.45
CA CYS A 22 -1.66 -2.52 15.54
C CYS A 22 -2.39 -1.42 14.79
N LEU A 23 -2.06 -0.14 15.01
CA LEU A 23 -2.72 0.99 14.34
C LEU A 23 -2.54 0.96 12.81
N ALA A 24 -1.40 0.48 12.30
CA ALA A 24 -1.18 0.39 10.87
C ALA A 24 -2.19 -0.54 10.15
N LYS A 25 -2.83 -1.49 10.86
CA LYS A 25 -3.89 -2.33 10.29
C LYS A 25 -5.14 -1.52 9.96
N TRP A 26 -5.36 -0.39 10.64
CA TRP A 26 -6.48 0.53 10.41
C TRP A 26 -6.08 1.69 9.48
N ASN A 27 -4.94 2.34 9.74
CA ASN A 27 -4.59 3.62 9.14
C ASN A 27 -3.64 3.55 7.95
N MET A 28 -3.15 2.35 7.57
CA MET A 28 -2.19 2.20 6.48
C MET A 28 -2.68 1.23 5.40
N VAL A 29 -2.43 1.59 4.15
CA VAL A 29 -2.72 0.73 3.00
C VAL A 29 -1.71 0.94 1.88
N SER A 30 -1.28 -0.17 1.26
CA SER A 30 -0.64 -0.19 -0.05
C SER A 30 -1.60 -0.83 -1.06
N MET A 31 -1.84 -0.14 -2.16
CA MET A 31 -2.79 -0.51 -3.21
C MET A 31 -2.04 -0.82 -4.51
N HIS A 32 -2.10 -2.06 -4.97
CA HIS A 32 -1.56 -2.51 -6.26
C HIS A 32 -2.69 -2.54 -7.29
N LEU A 33 -3.01 -1.37 -7.87
CA LEU A 33 -4.17 -1.23 -8.76
C LEU A 33 -3.98 -1.94 -10.10
N THR A 34 -2.74 -2.28 -10.47
CA THR A 34 -2.42 -3.05 -11.68
C THR A 34 -2.95 -4.48 -11.63
N ASN A 35 -2.93 -5.10 -10.46
CA ASN A 35 -3.36 -6.49 -10.28
C ASN A 35 -4.55 -6.65 -9.33
N GLY A 36 -5.06 -5.55 -8.78
CA GLY A 36 -6.22 -5.56 -7.87
C GLY A 36 -5.94 -6.16 -6.50
N LYS A 37 -4.72 -5.97 -5.99
CA LYS A 37 -4.33 -6.45 -4.67
C LYS A 37 -4.03 -5.30 -3.70
N THR A 38 -4.12 -5.59 -2.42
CA THR A 38 -3.85 -4.64 -1.33
C THR A 38 -3.23 -5.33 -0.12
N HIS A 39 -2.59 -4.55 0.74
CA HIS A 39 -2.15 -4.96 2.07
C HIS A 39 -2.09 -3.76 3.03
N SER A 40 -1.91 -4.00 4.34
CA SER A 40 -1.97 -2.92 5.35
C SER A 40 -0.65 -2.20 5.55
N CYS A 41 0.46 -2.92 5.61
CA CYS A 41 1.81 -2.41 5.77
C CYS A 41 2.73 -3.24 4.86
N TYR A 42 4.05 -3.04 4.95
CA TYR A 42 4.99 -3.68 4.01
C TYR A 42 5.24 -5.18 4.22
N HIS A 43 4.74 -5.77 5.31
CA HIS A 43 5.07 -7.15 5.68
C HIS A 43 4.01 -8.19 5.31
N PRO A 44 2.69 -7.93 5.43
CA PRO A 44 1.69 -8.91 5.06
C PRO A 44 1.73 -9.23 3.57
N PRO A 45 1.46 -10.49 3.17
CA PRO A 45 1.20 -10.81 1.78
C PRO A 45 0.06 -9.95 1.23
N THR A 46 0.14 -9.64 -0.06
CA THR A 46 -0.98 -8.98 -0.75
C THR A 46 -2.18 -9.93 -0.85
N HIS A 47 -3.38 -9.39 -0.78
CA HIS A 47 -4.64 -10.11 -0.98
C HIS A 47 -5.54 -9.37 -1.95
N ASP A 48 -6.53 -10.08 -2.50
CA ASP A 48 -7.40 -9.54 -3.53
C ASP A 48 -8.36 -8.48 -2.98
N ILE A 49 -8.55 -7.43 -3.77
CA ILE A 49 -9.63 -6.46 -3.59
C ILE A 49 -10.88 -7.04 -4.26
N PRO A 50 -11.99 -7.23 -3.53
CA PRO A 50 -13.22 -7.79 -4.09
C PRO A 50 -13.79 -6.86 -5.16
N LEU A 51 -13.99 -7.38 -6.38
CA LEU A 51 -14.42 -6.59 -7.54
C LEU A 51 -15.93 -6.37 -7.57
N GLU A 52 -16.72 -7.35 -7.08
CA GLU A 52 -18.17 -7.40 -7.26
C GLU A 52 -18.92 -6.20 -6.70
N ARG A 53 -18.40 -5.61 -5.64
CA ARG A 53 -19.02 -4.45 -4.96
C ARG A 53 -18.15 -3.19 -5.01
N LEU A 54 -17.06 -3.22 -5.74
CA LEU A 54 -16.08 -2.14 -5.73
C LEU A 54 -16.63 -0.84 -6.32
N SER A 55 -17.46 -0.94 -7.37
CA SER A 55 -18.10 0.23 -7.99
C SER A 55 -19.10 0.94 -7.07
N GLU A 56 -19.74 0.20 -6.15
CA GLU A 56 -20.70 0.75 -5.17
C GLU A 56 -19.99 1.23 -3.90
N ASN A 57 -18.95 0.52 -3.50
CA ASN A 57 -18.17 0.79 -2.29
C ASN A 57 -16.66 0.85 -2.58
N PRO A 58 -16.15 1.98 -3.05
CA PRO A 58 -14.73 2.13 -3.38
C PRO A 58 -13.80 2.04 -2.16
N GLY A 59 -14.32 2.23 -0.94
CA GLY A 59 -13.57 2.01 0.30
C GLY A 59 -13.11 0.56 0.49
N LEU A 60 -13.60 -0.41 -0.33
CA LEU A 60 -13.09 -1.78 -0.39
C LEU A 60 -11.64 -1.88 -0.87
N LEU A 61 -11.07 -0.85 -1.48
CA LEU A 61 -9.63 -0.75 -1.75
C LEU A 61 -8.79 -0.88 -0.47
N HIS A 62 -9.35 -0.48 0.67
CA HIS A 62 -8.73 -0.57 1.99
C HIS A 62 -9.48 -1.52 2.93
N ASN A 63 -10.82 -1.44 2.99
CA ASN A 63 -11.63 -2.18 3.93
C ASN A 63 -12.12 -3.51 3.35
N THR A 64 -11.16 -4.35 2.93
CA THR A 64 -11.45 -5.69 2.41
C THR A 64 -11.99 -6.61 3.52
N PRO A 65 -12.78 -7.65 3.18
CA PRO A 65 -13.24 -8.64 4.17
C PRO A 65 -12.09 -9.21 5.00
N GLN A 66 -10.95 -9.54 4.37
CA GLN A 66 -9.76 -10.05 5.07
C GLN A 66 -9.24 -9.04 6.10
N LYS A 67 -9.11 -7.76 5.76
CA LYS A 67 -8.64 -6.74 6.71
C LYS A 67 -9.61 -6.53 7.86
N ILE A 68 -10.90 -6.62 7.61
CA ILE A 68 -11.95 -6.53 8.64
C ILE A 68 -11.81 -7.69 9.63
N GLU A 69 -11.62 -8.91 9.12
CA GLU A 69 -11.38 -10.10 9.95
C GLU A 69 -10.10 -9.97 10.77
N GLU A 70 -8.99 -9.58 10.15
CA GLU A 70 -7.70 -9.40 10.82
C GLU A 70 -7.76 -8.30 11.92
N ARG A 71 -8.51 -7.22 11.72
CA ARG A 71 -8.78 -6.21 12.75
C ARG A 71 -9.56 -6.80 13.93
N ALA A 72 -10.59 -7.60 13.65
CA ALA A 72 -11.37 -8.28 14.68
C ALA A 72 -10.51 -9.27 15.49
N MET A 73 -9.65 -10.05 14.83
CA MET A 73 -8.66 -10.91 15.47
C MET A 73 -7.74 -10.12 16.41
N MET A 74 -7.15 -9.03 15.92
CA MET A 74 -6.24 -8.19 16.70
C MET A 74 -6.92 -7.59 17.94
N ARG A 75 -8.20 -7.21 17.86
CA ARG A 75 -8.93 -6.74 19.05
C ARG A 75 -9.11 -7.80 20.12
N LYS A 76 -9.20 -9.08 19.72
CA LYS A 76 -9.32 -10.21 20.63
C LYS A 76 -7.97 -10.71 21.18
N GLY A 77 -6.86 -10.13 20.75
CA GLY A 77 -5.51 -10.60 21.10
C GLY A 77 -5.05 -11.81 20.28
N GLU A 78 -5.76 -12.11 19.19
CA GLU A 78 -5.39 -13.16 18.24
C GLU A 78 -4.35 -12.63 17.24
N ARG A 79 -3.52 -13.53 16.70
CA ARG A 79 -2.43 -13.20 15.77
C ARG A 79 -2.82 -13.51 14.33
N PRO A 80 -3.15 -12.52 13.48
CA PRO A 80 -3.34 -12.76 12.05
C PRO A 80 -2.09 -13.37 11.40
N ALA A 81 -2.28 -14.42 10.59
CA ALA A 81 -1.17 -15.13 9.95
C ALA A 81 -0.35 -14.22 9.03
N GLY A 82 -1.01 -13.28 8.33
CA GLY A 82 -0.35 -12.30 7.46
C GLY A 82 0.65 -11.39 8.18
N CYS A 83 0.56 -11.26 9.51
CA CYS A 83 1.46 -10.43 10.32
C CYS A 83 2.61 -11.24 10.96
N SER A 84 2.90 -12.44 10.46
CA SER A 84 3.91 -13.36 11.02
C SER A 84 5.31 -12.75 11.15
N TYR A 85 5.68 -11.77 10.32
CA TYR A 85 6.93 -11.04 10.44
C TYR A 85 7.05 -10.39 11.83
N CYS A 86 6.07 -9.59 12.24
CA CYS A 86 6.07 -8.93 13.53
C CYS A 86 6.05 -9.93 14.68
N TRP A 87 5.26 -11.00 14.57
CA TRP A 87 5.18 -12.02 15.60
C TRP A 87 6.51 -12.72 15.86
N ARG A 88 7.26 -13.06 14.83
CA ARG A 88 8.60 -13.66 14.95
C ARG A 88 9.60 -12.74 15.66
N ILE A 89 9.57 -11.44 15.34
CA ILE A 89 10.42 -10.43 15.97
C ILE A 89 10.07 -10.30 17.47
N GLU A 90 8.79 -10.27 17.80
CA GLU A 90 8.30 -10.12 19.17
C GLU A 90 8.55 -11.39 20.01
N ASP A 91 8.39 -12.58 19.43
CA ASP A 91 8.69 -13.87 20.05
C ASP A 91 10.19 -14.03 20.35
N ALA A 92 11.05 -13.36 19.57
CA ALA A 92 12.49 -13.25 19.84
C ALA A 92 12.85 -12.16 20.88
N GLY A 93 11.87 -11.50 21.49
CA GLY A 93 12.07 -10.47 22.51
C GLY A 93 12.37 -9.07 21.98
N HIS A 94 12.22 -8.83 20.68
CA HIS A 94 12.53 -7.55 20.05
C HIS A 94 11.29 -6.69 19.77
N THR A 95 11.51 -5.40 19.54
CA THR A 95 10.48 -4.46 19.09
C THR A 95 10.24 -4.62 17.61
N SER A 96 8.98 -4.90 17.21
CA SER A 96 8.59 -5.11 15.82
C SER A 96 8.14 -3.82 15.13
N ASP A 97 8.05 -3.86 13.79
CA ASP A 97 7.52 -2.77 12.98
C ASP A 97 6.10 -2.35 13.38
N ARG A 98 5.31 -3.24 13.97
CA ARG A 98 3.99 -2.92 14.51
C ARG A 98 4.05 -1.79 15.54
N HIS A 99 5.06 -1.79 16.40
CA HIS A 99 5.26 -0.74 17.39
C HIS A 99 5.76 0.55 16.76
N TYR A 100 6.77 0.48 15.88
CA TYR A 100 7.31 1.64 15.19
C TYR A 100 6.26 2.32 14.30
N ARG A 101 5.53 1.55 13.46
CA ARG A 101 4.48 2.12 12.60
C ARG A 101 3.32 2.72 13.38
N SER A 102 3.01 2.18 14.55
CA SER A 102 1.96 2.73 15.41
C SER A 102 2.40 3.99 16.16
N SER A 103 3.71 4.21 16.35
CA SER A 103 4.26 5.40 17.00
C SER A 103 4.47 6.60 16.08
N GLU A 104 4.40 6.39 14.76
CA GLU A 104 4.64 7.46 13.79
C GLU A 104 3.63 8.61 13.92
N TRP A 105 4.07 9.83 13.58
CA TRP A 105 3.31 11.06 13.75
C TRP A 105 1.94 11.06 13.01
N TRP A 106 1.86 10.37 11.89
CA TRP A 106 0.62 10.24 11.10
C TRP A 106 -0.36 9.21 11.68
N ASN A 107 0.06 8.34 12.60
CA ASN A 107 -0.69 7.18 13.07
C ASN A 107 -1.04 7.28 14.56
N SER A 108 -0.08 7.64 15.40
CA SER A 108 -0.25 7.69 16.86
C SER A 108 -1.40 8.62 17.33
N PRO A 109 -1.72 9.75 16.67
CA PRO A 109 -2.83 10.61 17.09
C PRO A 109 -4.22 9.95 17.01
N ASP A 110 -4.39 8.95 16.14
CA ASP A 110 -5.67 8.26 15.96
C ASP A 110 -5.90 7.12 16.98
N PHE A 111 -4.94 6.87 17.90
CA PHE A 111 -5.02 5.74 18.81
C PHE A 111 -6.34 5.70 19.58
N GLU A 112 -6.68 6.75 20.33
CA GLU A 112 -7.89 6.77 21.18
C GLU A 112 -9.17 6.59 20.34
N LYS A 113 -9.25 7.25 19.21
CA LYS A 113 -10.36 7.15 18.28
C LYS A 113 -10.55 5.71 17.79
N ILE A 114 -9.46 5.04 17.38
CA ILE A 114 -9.52 3.67 16.88
C ILE A 114 -9.73 2.68 18.02
N ALA A 115 -9.05 2.84 19.17
CA ALA A 115 -9.16 1.96 20.31
C ALA A 115 -10.59 1.85 20.85
N THR A 116 -11.28 2.98 20.95
CA THR A 116 -12.62 3.07 21.56
C THR A 116 -13.77 2.81 20.58
N ASN A 117 -13.58 3.11 19.28
CA ASN A 117 -14.67 3.00 18.29
C ASN A 117 -14.55 1.72 17.43
N LYS A 118 -15.31 0.69 17.83
CA LYS A 118 -15.34 -0.60 17.11
C LYS A 118 -15.98 -0.53 15.71
N SER A 119 -16.73 0.52 15.37
CA SER A 119 -17.28 0.65 14.00
C SER A 119 -16.18 0.84 12.96
N LEU A 120 -15.03 1.40 13.38
CA LEU A 120 -13.85 1.60 12.53
C LEU A 120 -13.14 0.28 12.15
N ASP A 121 -13.50 -0.84 12.76
CA ASP A 121 -12.99 -2.15 12.34
C ASP A 121 -13.53 -2.52 10.96
N LYS A 122 -14.77 -2.10 10.65
CA LYS A 122 -15.44 -2.40 9.38
C LYS A 122 -15.12 -1.35 8.31
N THR A 123 -15.12 -0.07 8.67
CA THR A 123 -14.95 1.02 7.70
C THR A 123 -14.12 2.14 8.33
N ILE A 124 -12.97 2.39 7.73
CA ILE A 124 -12.10 3.51 8.10
C ILE A 124 -11.42 4.03 6.83
N THR A 125 -11.21 5.35 6.77
CA THR A 125 -10.40 6.00 5.75
C THR A 125 -8.98 6.12 6.27
N PRO A 126 -7.96 5.57 5.57
CA PRO A 126 -6.59 5.52 6.08
C PRO A 126 -5.92 6.89 6.08
N ALA A 127 -4.97 7.09 6.98
CA ALA A 127 -4.11 8.28 7.02
C ALA A 127 -2.86 8.14 6.14
N TYR A 128 -2.42 6.90 5.88
CA TYR A 128 -1.28 6.59 5.01
C TYR A 128 -1.74 5.73 3.83
N VAL A 129 -1.46 6.19 2.62
CA VAL A 129 -1.71 5.45 1.38
C VAL A 129 -0.45 5.38 0.54
N GLU A 130 -0.07 4.17 0.15
CA GLU A 130 0.86 3.93 -0.95
C GLU A 130 0.08 3.34 -2.12
N VAL A 131 0.32 3.85 -3.33
CA VAL A 131 -0.39 3.39 -4.52
C VAL A 131 0.56 3.10 -5.68
N ASN A 132 0.27 1.99 -6.36
CA ASN A 132 0.84 1.63 -7.65
C ASN A 132 -0.29 1.66 -8.70
N PHE A 133 -0.26 2.67 -9.58
CA PHE A 133 -1.27 2.83 -10.65
C PHE A 133 -0.96 1.98 -11.86
N ASN A 134 0.32 1.80 -12.23
CA ASN A 134 0.73 1.05 -13.40
C ASN A 134 2.12 0.42 -13.25
N GLN A 135 2.47 -0.40 -14.25
CA GLN A 135 3.73 -1.12 -14.37
C GLN A 135 4.71 -0.41 -15.33
N ALA A 136 4.28 0.65 -16.05
CA ALA A 136 5.12 1.29 -17.06
C ALA A 136 6.42 1.80 -16.44
N CYS A 137 7.56 1.32 -16.94
CA CYS A 137 8.88 1.70 -16.47
C CYS A 137 9.90 1.49 -17.58
N ASN A 138 10.77 2.46 -17.78
CA ASN A 138 11.86 2.43 -18.74
C ASN A 138 13.17 1.87 -18.17
N PHE A 139 13.21 1.51 -16.87
CA PHE A 139 14.40 0.97 -16.21
C PHE A 139 14.22 -0.51 -15.82
N LYS A 140 15.37 -1.19 -15.69
CA LYS A 140 15.52 -2.56 -15.21
C LYS A 140 16.42 -2.59 -13.99
N CYS A 141 15.96 -1.97 -12.89
CA CYS A 141 16.73 -1.97 -11.63
C CYS A 141 16.88 -3.39 -11.11
N VAL A 142 18.07 -3.75 -10.65
CA VAL A 142 18.44 -5.12 -10.28
C VAL A 142 17.58 -5.72 -9.14
N TYR A 143 17.03 -4.86 -8.29
CA TYR A 143 16.12 -5.22 -7.19
C TYR A 143 14.64 -5.25 -7.58
N CYS A 144 14.32 -4.88 -8.84
CA CYS A 144 12.96 -4.82 -9.35
C CYS A 144 12.56 -6.13 -10.04
N SER A 145 11.28 -6.29 -10.35
CA SER A 145 10.71 -7.51 -10.89
C SER A 145 9.77 -7.21 -12.07
N PRO A 146 9.56 -8.18 -12.98
CA PRO A 146 8.67 -8.04 -14.13
C PRO A 146 7.26 -7.53 -13.82
N HIS A 147 6.69 -7.87 -12.68
CA HIS A 147 5.34 -7.40 -12.31
C HIS A 147 5.29 -5.90 -11.94
N LEU A 148 6.45 -5.25 -11.77
CA LEU A 148 6.59 -3.82 -11.45
C LEU A 148 7.28 -3.01 -12.57
N SER A 149 7.78 -3.66 -13.64
CA SER A 149 8.46 -2.96 -14.73
C SER A 149 8.20 -3.63 -16.06
N THR A 150 7.66 -2.85 -17.03
CA THR A 150 7.47 -3.30 -18.41
C THR A 150 8.78 -3.67 -19.08
N SER A 151 9.86 -2.92 -18.85
CA SER A 151 11.18 -3.24 -19.41
C SER A 151 11.75 -4.56 -18.86
N TRP A 152 11.48 -4.90 -17.59
CA TRP A 152 11.83 -6.20 -17.05
C TRP A 152 10.96 -7.32 -17.62
N GLN A 153 9.66 -7.06 -17.81
CA GLN A 153 8.76 -8.03 -18.41
C GLN A 153 9.18 -8.37 -19.85
N GLU A 154 9.45 -7.35 -20.67
CA GLU A 154 9.93 -7.52 -22.04
C GLU A 154 11.23 -8.32 -22.12
N GLU A 155 12.17 -8.09 -21.19
CA GLU A 155 13.41 -8.85 -21.10
C GLU A 155 13.15 -10.31 -20.72
N ALA A 156 12.31 -10.56 -19.71
CA ALA A 156 11.97 -11.92 -19.29
C ALA A 156 11.18 -12.69 -20.37
N GLU A 157 10.33 -12.02 -21.15
CA GLU A 157 9.63 -12.60 -22.31
C GLU A 157 10.61 -12.99 -23.43
N LYS A 158 11.63 -12.16 -23.67
CA LYS A 158 12.59 -12.36 -24.76
C LYS A 158 13.66 -13.40 -24.45
N TYR A 159 14.18 -13.39 -23.23
CA TYR A 159 15.36 -14.18 -22.85
C TYR A 159 15.07 -15.26 -21.82
N GLY A 160 13.87 -15.33 -21.28
CA GLY A 160 13.49 -16.21 -20.18
C GLY A 160 13.90 -15.71 -18.81
N ALA A 161 13.62 -16.52 -17.80
CA ALA A 161 13.99 -16.22 -16.43
C ALA A 161 15.50 -16.43 -16.19
N TYR A 162 16.09 -15.59 -15.33
CA TYR A 162 17.44 -15.84 -14.83
C TYR A 162 17.46 -17.07 -13.94
N ILE A 163 18.57 -17.79 -13.96
CA ILE A 163 18.81 -18.94 -13.06
C ILE A 163 19.17 -18.36 -11.68
N LEU A 164 18.16 -18.22 -10.84
CA LEU A 164 18.29 -17.72 -9.47
C LEU A 164 17.93 -18.83 -8.47
N LYS A 165 18.43 -18.68 -7.24
CA LYS A 165 18.06 -19.58 -6.13
C LYS A 165 16.55 -19.51 -5.85
N ASP A 166 15.96 -18.33 -5.96
CA ASP A 166 14.50 -18.08 -5.93
C ASP A 166 14.04 -17.67 -7.32
N ALA A 167 13.45 -18.59 -8.05
CA ALA A 167 12.99 -18.36 -9.42
C ALA A 167 11.76 -17.43 -9.51
N ALA A 168 11.02 -17.23 -8.42
CA ALA A 168 9.80 -16.43 -8.44
C ALA A 168 10.06 -14.93 -8.74
N HIS A 169 11.26 -14.43 -8.47
CA HIS A 169 11.60 -13.03 -8.63
C HIS A 169 11.42 -12.52 -10.07
N ASN A 170 11.79 -13.28 -11.08
CA ASN A 170 11.71 -12.89 -12.50
C ASN A 170 11.14 -13.97 -13.42
N HIS A 171 10.56 -15.03 -12.87
CA HIS A 171 9.93 -16.09 -13.63
C HIS A 171 8.45 -15.73 -13.88
N LEU A 172 8.10 -15.36 -15.12
CA LEU A 172 6.76 -14.86 -15.46
C LEU A 172 5.63 -15.83 -15.09
N GLY A 173 5.83 -17.14 -15.31
CA GLY A 173 4.85 -18.16 -14.91
C GLY A 173 4.61 -18.16 -13.40
N ALA A 174 5.68 -18.19 -12.59
CA ALA A 174 5.55 -18.14 -11.13
C ALA A 174 4.89 -16.84 -10.65
N LEU A 175 5.26 -15.69 -11.22
CA LEU A 175 4.62 -14.41 -10.88
C LEU A 175 3.13 -14.40 -11.25
N THR A 176 2.77 -15.08 -12.35
CA THR A 176 1.36 -15.25 -12.76
C THR A 176 0.61 -16.15 -11.79
N ASP A 177 1.19 -17.27 -11.40
CA ASP A 177 0.59 -18.23 -10.46
C ASP A 177 0.38 -17.61 -9.07
N TYR A 178 1.28 -16.72 -8.65
CA TYR A 178 1.11 -15.91 -7.42
C TYR A 178 0.13 -14.74 -7.57
N GLY A 179 -0.42 -14.52 -8.78
CA GLY A 179 -1.33 -13.41 -9.06
C GLY A 179 -0.70 -12.04 -8.94
N LEU A 180 0.62 -11.94 -9.13
CA LEU A 180 1.36 -10.67 -9.03
C LEU A 180 1.39 -9.90 -10.35
N MET A 181 1.31 -10.60 -11.49
CA MET A 181 1.33 -9.95 -12.80
C MET A 181 0.12 -9.03 -12.99
N PRO A 182 0.28 -7.89 -13.66
CA PRO A 182 -0.82 -6.99 -13.99
C PRO A 182 -1.96 -7.70 -14.72
N LYS A 183 -3.19 -7.33 -14.41
CA LYS A 183 -4.35 -7.79 -15.17
C LYS A 183 -4.34 -7.14 -16.55
N LYS A 184 -4.69 -7.91 -17.59
CA LYS A 184 -4.74 -7.44 -18.98
C LYS A 184 -6.00 -6.58 -19.23
N VAL A 185 -6.05 -5.42 -18.58
CA VAL A 185 -7.09 -4.40 -18.80
C VAL A 185 -6.41 -3.09 -19.20
N SER A 186 -7.05 -2.31 -20.06
CA SER A 186 -6.54 -0.97 -20.36
C SER A 186 -6.57 -0.10 -19.10
N GLN A 187 -5.66 0.85 -18.97
CA GLN A 187 -5.69 1.79 -17.83
C GLN A 187 -7.02 2.57 -17.73
N LYS A 188 -7.66 2.84 -18.86
CA LYS A 188 -8.95 3.54 -18.91
C LYS A 188 -10.12 2.71 -18.40
N GLU A 189 -9.99 1.40 -18.43
CA GLU A 189 -11.02 0.43 -18.06
C GLU A 189 -10.67 -0.33 -16.77
N ASN A 190 -9.61 0.09 -16.07
CA ASN A 190 -9.19 -0.56 -14.83
C ASN A 190 -10.14 -0.18 -13.68
N PRO A 191 -10.97 -1.12 -13.20
CA PRO A 191 -12.00 -0.84 -12.20
C PRO A 191 -11.41 -0.42 -10.85
N TYR A 192 -10.18 -0.80 -10.56
CA TYR A 192 -9.51 -0.42 -9.30
C TYR A 192 -9.04 1.04 -9.36
N VAL A 193 -8.55 1.50 -10.51
CA VAL A 193 -8.20 2.92 -10.74
C VAL A 193 -9.46 3.79 -10.75
N GLU A 194 -10.54 3.31 -11.37
CA GLU A 194 -11.84 3.99 -11.35
C GLU A 194 -12.36 4.15 -9.92
N ALA A 195 -12.36 3.07 -9.14
CA ALA A 195 -12.76 3.09 -7.73
C ALA A 195 -11.86 4.01 -6.88
N PHE A 196 -10.55 4.03 -7.15
CA PHE A 196 -9.64 4.95 -6.47
C PHE A 196 -10.06 6.41 -6.71
N TRP A 197 -10.32 6.82 -7.94
CA TRP A 197 -10.73 8.19 -8.25
C TRP A 197 -12.12 8.53 -7.72
N LYS A 198 -13.01 7.58 -7.65
CA LYS A 198 -14.33 7.74 -7.03
C LYS A 198 -14.21 7.98 -5.52
N TRP A 199 -13.24 7.33 -4.87
CA TRP A 199 -12.98 7.48 -3.44
C TRP A 199 -12.07 8.66 -3.10
N TRP A 200 -11.28 9.15 -4.04
CA TRP A 200 -10.26 10.15 -3.83
C TRP A 200 -10.70 11.40 -3.05
N PRO A 201 -11.87 12.03 -3.32
CA PRO A 201 -12.31 13.24 -2.60
C PRO A 201 -12.55 13.00 -1.10
N GLU A 202 -12.96 11.78 -0.72
CA GLU A 202 -13.13 11.39 0.68
C GLU A 202 -11.78 11.02 1.30
N LEU A 203 -11.00 10.20 0.60
CA LEU A 203 -9.69 9.74 1.01
C LEU A 203 -8.75 10.93 1.30
N TYR A 204 -8.71 11.91 0.40
CA TYR A 204 -7.84 13.07 0.49
C TYR A 204 -8.01 13.87 1.79
N LYS A 205 -9.21 13.92 2.35
CA LYS A 205 -9.50 14.66 3.59
C LYS A 205 -8.80 14.11 4.83
N THR A 206 -8.46 12.82 4.82
CA THR A 206 -7.86 12.14 5.97
C THR A 206 -6.39 11.86 5.79
N LEU A 207 -5.86 12.06 4.57
CA LEU A 207 -4.47 11.74 4.25
C LEU A 207 -3.49 12.62 5.02
N LYS A 208 -2.50 11.95 5.60
CA LYS A 208 -1.29 12.53 6.17
C LYS A 208 -0.07 12.18 5.32
N ILE A 209 -0.04 10.97 4.75
CA ILE A 209 0.99 10.54 3.82
C ILE A 209 0.33 9.92 2.59
N PHE A 210 0.70 10.44 1.43
CA PHE A 210 0.35 9.84 0.15
C PHE A 210 1.61 9.55 -0.66
N ARG A 211 1.85 8.29 -0.95
CA ARG A 211 3.03 7.82 -1.65
C ARG A 211 2.66 7.16 -2.98
N MET A 212 3.26 7.62 -4.06
CA MET A 212 3.14 7.02 -5.39
C MET A 212 4.39 6.20 -5.70
N THR A 213 4.17 4.93 -6.05
CA THR A 213 5.20 3.94 -6.39
C THR A 213 4.76 3.14 -7.61
N GLY A 214 5.43 2.03 -7.89
CA GLY A 214 5.08 1.09 -8.95
C GLY A 214 6.15 1.03 -10.02
N GLY A 215 5.78 1.21 -11.28
CA GLY A 215 6.69 1.37 -12.40
C GLY A 215 7.50 2.67 -12.28
N GLU A 216 7.46 3.51 -13.29
CA GLU A 216 7.94 4.89 -13.17
C GLU A 216 6.73 5.83 -13.04
N PRO A 217 6.48 6.44 -11.86
CA PRO A 217 5.31 7.30 -11.67
C PRO A 217 5.24 8.48 -12.64
N LEU A 218 6.38 9.05 -13.08
CA LEU A 218 6.38 10.13 -14.07
C LEU A 218 5.98 9.69 -15.49
N MET A 219 5.76 8.39 -15.70
CA MET A 219 5.17 7.86 -16.93
C MET A 219 3.66 7.62 -16.81
N ASP A 220 3.05 7.97 -15.67
CA ASP A 220 1.63 7.71 -15.40
C ASP A 220 0.81 8.99 -15.32
N ASN A 221 -0.25 9.07 -16.12
CA ASN A 221 -1.18 10.20 -16.09
C ASN A 221 -1.89 10.36 -14.75
N ASN A 222 -2.07 9.28 -13.98
CA ASN A 222 -2.69 9.37 -12.65
C ASN A 222 -1.79 10.10 -11.67
N THR A 223 -0.46 9.98 -11.79
CA THR A 223 0.48 10.79 -10.99
C THR A 223 0.24 12.28 -11.21
N PHE A 224 0.19 12.72 -12.46
CA PHE A 224 -0.05 14.13 -12.78
C PHE A 224 -1.45 14.59 -12.36
N LYS A 225 -2.45 13.72 -12.45
CA LYS A 225 -3.79 14.02 -11.96
C LYS A 225 -3.83 14.21 -10.43
N VAL A 226 -3.04 13.43 -9.68
CA VAL A 226 -2.87 13.65 -8.23
C VAL A 226 -2.20 15.00 -7.97
N LEU A 227 -1.09 15.30 -8.66
CA LEU A 227 -0.35 16.55 -8.49
C LEU A 227 -1.24 17.76 -8.78
N ASP A 228 -1.99 17.72 -9.88
CA ASP A 228 -2.96 18.77 -10.24
C ASP A 228 -4.04 18.94 -9.17
N TYR A 229 -4.57 17.84 -8.65
CA TYR A 229 -5.56 17.91 -7.57
C TYR A 229 -4.98 18.54 -6.30
N VAL A 230 -3.79 18.13 -5.87
CA VAL A 230 -3.11 18.68 -4.69
C VAL A 230 -2.79 20.16 -4.87
N TYR A 231 -2.37 20.55 -6.08
CA TYR A 231 -2.11 21.97 -6.41
C TYR A 231 -3.37 22.84 -6.23
N HIS A 232 -4.54 22.36 -6.69
CA HIS A 232 -5.80 23.10 -6.59
C HIS A 232 -6.49 22.96 -5.22
N HIS A 233 -6.10 21.98 -4.41
CA HIS A 233 -6.67 21.71 -3.08
C HIS A 233 -5.54 21.56 -2.04
N PRO A 234 -4.81 22.64 -1.71
CA PRO A 234 -3.67 22.56 -0.82
C PRO A 234 -4.04 21.96 0.54
N ASN A 235 -3.27 20.98 0.99
CA ASN A 235 -3.38 20.40 2.32
C ASN A 235 -2.00 20.49 3.02
N PRO A 236 -1.79 21.42 3.95
CA PRO A 236 -0.50 21.63 4.61
C PRO A 236 -0.08 20.45 5.50
N ASP A 237 -1.02 19.58 5.85
CA ASP A 237 -0.75 18.39 6.67
C ASP A 237 -0.39 17.15 5.83
N LEU A 238 -0.43 17.26 4.50
CA LEU A 238 -0.12 16.13 3.61
C LEU A 238 1.36 16.09 3.26
N GLU A 239 2.01 14.97 3.58
CA GLU A 239 3.31 14.61 3.02
C GLU A 239 3.09 13.83 1.72
N LEU A 240 3.47 14.43 0.58
CA LEU A 240 3.43 13.79 -0.74
C LEU A 240 4.79 13.20 -1.09
N SER A 241 4.83 11.92 -1.42
CA SER A 241 6.06 11.19 -1.76
C SER A 241 5.92 10.47 -3.10
N ILE A 242 6.94 10.59 -3.95
CA ILE A 242 7.02 9.92 -5.26
C ILE A 242 8.33 9.14 -5.34
N THR A 243 8.22 7.84 -5.59
CA THR A 243 9.41 7.00 -5.84
C THR A 243 9.66 6.92 -7.34
N SER A 244 10.50 7.79 -7.85
CA SER A 244 10.82 7.93 -9.28
C SER A 244 12.30 7.68 -9.56
N ASN A 245 12.60 7.20 -10.78
CA ASN A 245 13.96 7.16 -11.32
C ASN A 245 14.40 8.54 -11.88
N LEU A 246 13.50 9.53 -11.90
CA LEU A 246 13.70 10.89 -12.41
C LEU A 246 14.19 10.96 -13.87
N CYS A 247 13.93 9.91 -14.65
CA CYS A 247 14.37 9.81 -16.04
C CYS A 247 13.21 9.35 -16.96
N PRO A 248 12.10 10.11 -17.04
CA PRO A 248 11.03 9.77 -17.95
C PRO A 248 11.51 9.85 -19.40
N PRO A 249 10.94 9.06 -20.33
CA PRO A 249 11.45 8.97 -21.71
C PRO A 249 11.22 10.25 -22.54
N LYS A 250 10.43 11.20 -22.03
CA LYS A 250 10.12 12.47 -22.68
C LYS A 250 10.34 13.61 -21.72
N GLN A 251 11.10 14.63 -22.14
CA GLN A 251 11.37 15.83 -21.34
C GLN A 251 10.07 16.52 -20.88
N GLU A 252 9.05 16.56 -21.73
CA GLU A 252 7.73 17.13 -21.41
C GLU A 252 7.08 16.52 -20.15
N LEU A 253 7.37 15.26 -19.84
CA LEU A 253 6.85 14.61 -18.62
C LEU A 253 7.59 15.07 -17.39
N PHE A 254 8.88 15.35 -17.52
CA PHE A 254 9.68 15.91 -16.45
C PHE A 254 9.30 17.38 -16.19
N ASP A 255 9.05 18.14 -17.26
CA ASP A 255 8.69 19.57 -17.16
C ASP A 255 7.32 19.80 -16.51
N LYS A 256 6.47 18.78 -16.49
CA LYS A 256 5.16 18.79 -15.78
C LYS A 256 5.27 18.53 -14.29
N PHE A 257 6.38 17.95 -13.85
CA PHE A 257 6.66 17.62 -12.46
C PHE A 257 7.20 18.82 -11.70
#